data_3855447bd611bf9ad35ab40fcabe2e54
#
_entry.id   3855447bd611bf9ad35ab40fcabe2e54
#
_cell.length_a   1.000
_cell.length_b   1.000
_cell.length_c   1.000
_cell.angle_alpha   90.00
_cell.angle_beta   90.00
_cell.angle_gamma   90.00
#
_symmetry.space_group_name_H-M   'P 1'
#
loop_
_entity.id
_entity.type
_entity.pdbx_description
1 polymer ?
#
loop_
_entity_poly.entity_id
_entity_poly.type
_entity_poly.pdbx_seq_one_letter_code
_entity_poly.pdbx_strand_id
1 'polypeptide(L)'
;MTQVPPPTPQPVVPVCYRHPRREAHVRCTRCNRPICPDCMTEASVGHQCPECVSEGRRNARSVRTIFGGTTAGARGWVSAGLVAINTLLLFVSVGTSGGIGALFGGGFGGLLGQATNLTSDGAVVGQCPVRLGGGIQFVPCGVADGEFYRLFTYMFLHYGLIHLVTNMFSLLVLGRALEAALGPLRFTVLYLVAGLGGGVAVYVFTPTGATVGASGAIFGLFAALFVVLRRLGRDTTSFIPLLVINVLISFAPGISLAGHLGGLVTGAAIAIAMAYAPSKSRNVVTTLVVAGLLVLMGAAVIAQTAALHMNVA
;
A
#
# COMPACT_ATOMS: atom_id res chain seq x y z
N MET A 1 -69.82 -35.71 49.77
CA MET A 1 -68.42 -35.34 49.98
C MET A 1 -67.81 -35.05 48.62
N THR A 2 -67.72 -33.80 48.23
CA THR A 2 -67.12 -33.37 46.96
C THR A 2 -65.61 -33.29 47.15
N GLN A 3 -64.87 -34.18 46.51
CA GLN A 3 -63.40 -34.14 46.48
C GLN A 3 -62.94 -32.94 45.61
N VAL A 4 -62.25 -31.98 46.24
CA VAL A 4 -61.53 -30.90 45.54
C VAL A 4 -60.32 -31.54 44.82
N PRO A 5 -60.17 -31.34 43.50
CA PRO A 5 -59.03 -31.87 42.81
C PRO A 5 -57.72 -31.19 43.30
N PRO A 6 -56.60 -31.92 43.36
CA PRO A 6 -55.33 -31.38 43.82
C PRO A 6 -54.89 -30.21 42.92
N PRO A 7 -54.22 -29.17 43.48
CA PRO A 7 -53.78 -28.00 42.72
C PRO A 7 -52.78 -28.47 41.66
N THR A 8 -53.05 -28.07 40.41
CA THR A 8 -52.12 -28.29 39.29
C THR A 8 -50.78 -27.61 39.58
N PRO A 9 -49.63 -28.30 39.38
CA PRO A 9 -48.31 -27.71 39.58
C PRO A 9 -48.14 -26.49 38.68
N GLN A 10 -47.83 -25.35 39.26
CA GLN A 10 -47.55 -24.14 38.48
C GLN A 10 -46.23 -24.36 37.70
N PRO A 11 -46.19 -23.98 36.40
CA PRO A 11 -44.98 -24.13 35.61
C PRO A 11 -43.86 -23.27 36.21
N VAL A 12 -42.75 -23.87 36.60
CA VAL A 12 -41.56 -23.17 37.10
C VAL A 12 -40.95 -22.38 35.92
N VAL A 13 -41.01 -21.07 36.00
CA VAL A 13 -40.38 -20.20 34.97
C VAL A 13 -38.86 -20.38 35.07
N PRO A 14 -38.17 -20.75 33.96
CA PRO A 14 -36.74 -20.92 33.99
C PRO A 14 -36.04 -19.59 34.24
N VAL A 15 -34.89 -19.62 34.95
CA VAL A 15 -34.07 -18.45 35.21
C VAL A 15 -32.90 -18.40 34.21
N CYS A 16 -32.40 -17.22 33.97
CA CYS A 16 -31.26 -17.01 33.06
C CYS A 16 -30.02 -17.75 33.57
N TYR A 17 -29.35 -18.50 32.67
CA TYR A 17 -28.16 -19.27 33.01
C TYR A 17 -27.01 -18.41 33.60
N ARG A 18 -27.00 -17.12 33.30
CA ARG A 18 -26.01 -16.11 33.75
C ARG A 18 -26.49 -15.24 34.92
N HIS A 19 -27.80 -15.06 35.03
CA HIS A 19 -28.43 -14.21 36.02
C HIS A 19 -29.50 -15.02 36.80
N PRO A 20 -29.12 -15.74 37.83
CA PRO A 20 -30.01 -16.69 38.53
C PRO A 20 -31.27 -16.06 39.18
N ARG A 21 -31.26 -14.71 39.32
CA ARG A 21 -32.39 -13.95 39.90
C ARG A 21 -33.36 -13.36 38.87
N ARG A 22 -33.10 -13.64 37.57
CA ARG A 22 -33.90 -13.09 36.45
C ARG A 22 -34.60 -14.22 35.70
N GLU A 23 -35.88 -14.09 35.51
CA GLU A 23 -36.69 -14.98 34.69
C GLU A 23 -36.20 -14.91 33.21
N ALA A 24 -36.31 -16.00 32.53
CA ALA A 24 -35.87 -16.14 31.13
C ALA A 24 -36.87 -16.94 30.32
N HIS A 25 -37.73 -16.26 29.62
CA HIS A 25 -38.76 -16.82 28.74
C HIS A 25 -38.23 -17.20 27.36
N VAL A 26 -37.04 -16.75 27.01
CA VAL A 26 -36.39 -17.03 25.72
C VAL A 26 -35.18 -17.95 25.93
N ARG A 27 -34.96 -18.84 24.95
CA ARG A 27 -33.81 -19.75 24.93
C ARG A 27 -32.86 -19.37 23.80
N CYS A 28 -31.56 -19.57 24.07
CA CYS A 28 -30.55 -19.43 23.04
C CYS A 28 -30.80 -20.43 21.91
N THR A 29 -30.92 -19.98 20.67
CA THR A 29 -31.20 -20.84 19.50
C THR A 29 -30.05 -21.81 19.19
N ARG A 30 -28.83 -21.59 19.74
CA ARG A 30 -27.68 -22.43 19.48
C ARG A 30 -27.44 -23.49 20.58
N CYS A 31 -27.52 -23.10 21.85
CA CYS A 31 -27.23 -24.02 22.98
C CYS A 31 -28.43 -24.32 23.86
N ASN A 32 -29.59 -23.80 23.55
CA ASN A 32 -30.86 -24.01 24.27
C ASN A 32 -30.89 -23.56 25.76
N ARG A 33 -29.87 -22.84 26.24
CA ARG A 33 -29.88 -22.26 27.59
C ARG A 33 -30.88 -21.11 27.72
N PRO A 34 -31.61 -20.97 28.84
CA PRO A 34 -32.51 -19.82 29.04
C PRO A 34 -31.72 -18.52 29.21
N ILE A 35 -32.15 -17.44 28.54
CA ILE A 35 -31.48 -16.16 28.50
C ILE A 35 -32.46 -15.03 28.80
N CYS A 36 -32.06 -14.11 29.71
CA CYS A 36 -32.79 -12.90 29.99
C CYS A 36 -32.53 -11.81 28.92
N PRO A 37 -33.33 -10.72 28.87
CA PRO A 37 -33.12 -9.65 27.89
C PRO A 37 -31.69 -9.11 27.79
N ASP A 38 -30.99 -8.97 28.92
CA ASP A 38 -29.59 -8.48 28.92
C ASP A 38 -28.58 -9.47 28.30
N CYS A 39 -28.96 -10.75 28.20
CA CYS A 39 -28.16 -11.81 27.58
C CYS A 39 -28.63 -12.17 26.17
N MET A 40 -29.61 -11.48 25.63
CA MET A 40 -30.09 -11.70 24.28
C MET A 40 -29.26 -10.90 23.29
N THR A 41 -28.67 -11.59 22.34
CA THR A 41 -28.08 -10.99 21.14
C THR A 41 -28.90 -11.44 19.95
N GLU A 42 -29.38 -10.51 19.15
CA GLU A 42 -30.13 -10.83 17.93
C GLU A 42 -29.32 -11.70 16.98
N ALA A 43 -29.96 -12.68 16.38
CA ALA A 43 -29.41 -13.56 15.38
C ALA A 43 -30.35 -13.61 14.16
N SER A 44 -29.90 -14.19 13.07
CA SER A 44 -30.74 -14.35 11.87
C SER A 44 -32.07 -15.06 12.15
N VAL A 45 -32.09 -15.93 13.17
CA VAL A 45 -33.29 -16.56 13.68
C VAL A 45 -33.21 -16.53 15.22
N GLY A 46 -34.13 -15.80 15.86
CA GLY A 46 -34.23 -15.70 17.31
C GLY A 46 -33.03 -14.99 17.97
N HIS A 47 -32.65 -15.48 19.17
CA HIS A 47 -31.60 -14.88 20.00
C HIS A 47 -30.53 -15.89 20.38
N GLN A 48 -29.29 -15.41 20.52
CA GLN A 48 -28.15 -16.22 21.00
C GLN A 48 -27.59 -15.64 22.29
N CYS A 49 -27.04 -16.52 23.13
CA CYS A 49 -26.34 -16.09 24.33
C CYS A 49 -24.95 -15.52 24.00
N PRO A 50 -24.38 -14.64 24.87
CA PRO A 50 -23.08 -14.02 24.65
C PRO A 50 -21.94 -15.01 24.41
N GLU A 51 -21.97 -16.18 25.07
CA GLU A 51 -20.97 -17.23 24.89
C GLU A 51 -21.04 -17.86 23.51
N CYS A 52 -22.25 -18.18 23.01
CA CYS A 52 -22.42 -18.71 21.66
C CYS A 52 -22.01 -17.71 20.58
N VAL A 53 -22.28 -16.42 20.79
CA VAL A 53 -21.83 -15.35 19.90
C VAL A 53 -20.30 -15.23 19.92
N SER A 54 -19.70 -15.24 21.12
CA SER A 54 -18.23 -15.18 21.27
C SER A 54 -17.55 -16.39 20.64
N GLU A 55 -18.06 -17.58 20.88
CA GLU A 55 -17.55 -18.81 20.25
C GLU A 55 -17.74 -18.79 18.72
N GLY A 56 -18.90 -18.33 18.24
CA GLY A 56 -19.14 -18.15 16.81
C GLY A 56 -18.14 -17.19 16.16
N ARG A 57 -17.80 -16.08 16.82
CA ARG A 57 -16.79 -15.13 16.36
C ARG A 57 -15.38 -15.72 16.34
N ARG A 58 -15.01 -16.54 17.35
CA ARG A 58 -13.69 -17.20 17.41
C ARG A 58 -13.54 -18.24 16.31
N ASN A 59 -14.61 -18.98 16.02
CA ASN A 59 -14.61 -20.07 15.04
C ASN A 59 -14.97 -19.61 13.63
N ALA A 60 -15.37 -18.33 13.45
CA ALA A 60 -15.65 -17.78 12.14
C ALA A 60 -14.36 -17.73 11.31
N ARG A 61 -14.34 -18.43 10.18
CA ARG A 61 -13.26 -18.28 9.20
C ARG A 61 -13.20 -16.82 8.77
N SER A 62 -12.02 -16.20 8.88
CA SER A 62 -11.81 -14.85 8.37
C SER A 62 -12.09 -14.82 6.86
N VAL A 63 -13.02 -13.96 6.46
CA VAL A 63 -13.29 -13.73 5.04
C VAL A 63 -12.02 -13.18 4.40
N ARG A 64 -11.63 -13.78 3.28
CA ARG A 64 -10.45 -13.36 2.52
C ARG A 64 -10.86 -12.79 1.17
N THR A 65 -10.04 -11.89 0.65
CA THR A 65 -10.18 -11.39 -0.74
C THR A 65 -9.91 -12.53 -1.74
N ILE A 66 -10.30 -12.33 -3.00
CA ILE A 66 -10.07 -13.30 -4.10
C ILE A 66 -8.58 -13.69 -4.20
N PHE A 67 -7.70 -12.77 -3.89
CA PHE A 67 -6.26 -13.00 -3.89
C PHE A 67 -5.71 -13.45 -2.54
N GLY A 68 -6.58 -13.74 -1.56
CA GLY A 68 -6.23 -14.32 -0.25
C GLY A 68 -5.75 -13.32 0.80
N GLY A 69 -5.90 -12.02 0.58
CA GLY A 69 -5.67 -10.98 1.58
C GLY A 69 -6.81 -10.87 2.59
N THR A 70 -6.65 -10.03 3.61
CA THR A 70 -7.73 -9.70 4.55
C THR A 70 -8.67 -8.67 3.94
N THR A 71 -9.96 -8.71 4.29
CA THR A 71 -10.96 -7.74 3.82
C THR A 71 -10.85 -6.36 4.46
N ALA A 72 -9.93 -6.17 5.41
CA ALA A 72 -9.64 -4.87 6.01
C ALA A 72 -9.22 -3.81 4.98
N GLY A 73 -8.66 -4.23 3.83
CA GLY A 73 -8.29 -3.34 2.71
C GLY A 73 -9.45 -2.62 2.04
N ALA A 74 -10.70 -3.08 2.20
CA ALA A 74 -11.87 -2.42 1.61
C ALA A 74 -12.06 -0.96 2.08
N ARG A 75 -11.49 -0.58 3.22
CA ARG A 75 -11.54 0.79 3.76
C ARG A 75 -10.48 1.72 3.17
N GLY A 76 -9.41 1.20 2.55
CA GLY A 76 -8.34 1.99 1.95
C GLY A 76 -7.46 2.74 2.96
N TRP A 77 -7.28 2.20 4.17
CA TRP A 77 -6.52 2.87 5.23
C TRP A 77 -5.04 3.03 4.91
N VAL A 78 -4.43 2.04 4.23
CA VAL A 78 -3.01 2.13 3.85
C VAL A 78 -2.84 3.21 2.77
N SER A 79 -3.70 3.22 1.75
CA SER A 79 -3.70 4.25 0.72
C SER A 79 -3.87 5.66 1.31
N ALA A 80 -4.81 5.83 2.26
CA ALA A 80 -5.01 7.11 2.95
C ALA A 80 -3.80 7.50 3.82
N GLY A 81 -3.20 6.54 4.53
CA GLY A 81 -2.00 6.75 5.33
C GLY A 81 -0.80 7.19 4.48
N LEU A 82 -0.58 6.55 3.33
CA LEU A 82 0.46 6.94 2.38
C LEU A 82 0.24 8.37 1.85
N VAL A 83 -1.01 8.73 1.51
CA VAL A 83 -1.35 10.10 1.10
C VAL A 83 -1.04 11.09 2.23
N ALA A 84 -1.42 10.78 3.47
CA ALA A 84 -1.16 11.65 4.62
C ALA A 84 0.35 11.84 4.86
N ILE A 85 1.16 10.77 4.77
CA ILE A 85 2.62 10.82 4.92
C ILE A 85 3.25 11.71 3.83
N ASN A 86 2.92 11.50 2.57
CA ASN A 86 3.46 12.28 1.47
C ASN A 86 3.08 13.77 1.58
N THR A 87 1.83 14.05 1.94
CA THR A 87 1.34 15.42 2.15
C THR A 87 2.06 16.08 3.32
N LEU A 88 2.21 15.40 4.46
CA LEU A 88 2.93 15.90 5.63
C LEU A 88 4.39 16.23 5.27
N LEU A 89 5.08 15.32 4.56
CA LEU A 89 6.47 15.53 4.17
C LEU A 89 6.65 16.70 3.21
N LEU A 90 5.69 16.97 2.30
CA LEU A 90 5.74 18.20 1.51
C LEU A 90 5.65 19.45 2.39
N PHE A 91 4.72 19.50 3.36
CA PHE A 91 4.60 20.64 4.26
C PHE A 91 5.84 20.85 5.13
N VAL A 92 6.41 19.75 5.66
CA VAL A 92 7.69 19.80 6.39
C VAL A 92 8.80 20.32 5.49
N SER A 93 8.90 19.84 4.26
CA SER A 93 9.88 20.23 3.26
C SER A 93 9.82 21.73 2.93
N VAL A 94 8.62 22.25 2.75
CA VAL A 94 8.37 23.68 2.50
C VAL A 94 8.69 24.53 3.74
N GLY A 95 8.26 24.09 4.91
CA GLY A 95 8.49 24.80 6.18
C GLY A 95 9.97 24.91 6.55
N THR A 96 10.80 23.92 6.21
CA THR A 96 12.25 23.93 6.47
C THR A 96 13.09 24.62 5.41
N SER A 97 12.52 25.00 4.26
CA SER A 97 13.27 25.52 3.11
C SER A 97 12.89 26.94 2.68
N GLY A 98 12.37 27.75 3.56
CA GLY A 98 12.14 29.18 3.29
C GLY A 98 10.73 29.55 2.80
N GLY A 99 9.75 28.64 2.93
CA GLY A 99 8.35 29.00 2.83
C GLY A 99 7.64 28.62 1.51
N ILE A 100 6.45 29.20 1.29
CA ILE A 100 5.49 28.85 0.25
C ILE A 100 6.06 28.96 -1.18
N GLY A 101 7.08 29.79 -1.40
CA GLY A 101 7.74 29.92 -2.69
C GLY A 101 8.32 28.62 -3.25
N ALA A 102 8.69 27.68 -2.37
CA ALA A 102 9.19 26.35 -2.77
C ALA A 102 8.12 25.46 -3.44
N LEU A 103 6.83 25.78 -3.29
CA LEU A 103 5.74 25.03 -3.93
C LEU A 103 5.64 25.28 -5.43
N PHE A 104 6.20 26.39 -5.92
CA PHE A 104 6.08 26.86 -7.29
C PHE A 104 7.45 27.32 -7.81
N GLY A 105 7.58 27.47 -9.12
CA GLY A 105 8.77 28.11 -9.72
C GLY A 105 9.86 27.16 -10.23
N GLY A 106 9.62 25.84 -10.20
CA GLY A 106 10.51 24.82 -10.79
C GLY A 106 10.22 24.53 -12.27
N GLY A 107 10.57 23.34 -12.75
CA GLY A 107 10.37 22.88 -14.12
C GLY A 107 8.92 22.97 -14.63
N PHE A 108 8.71 22.74 -15.92
CA PHE A 108 7.43 22.97 -16.61
C PHE A 108 6.87 24.39 -16.43
N GLY A 109 7.72 25.43 -16.66
CA GLY A 109 7.28 26.81 -16.61
C GLY A 109 6.78 27.29 -15.24
N GLY A 110 7.31 26.70 -14.15
CA GLY A 110 6.94 27.09 -12.78
C GLY A 110 5.84 26.23 -12.14
N LEU A 111 5.34 25.21 -12.85
CA LEU A 111 4.28 24.32 -12.33
C LEU A 111 4.79 23.27 -11.32
N LEU A 112 6.06 22.87 -11.47
CA LEU A 112 6.73 22.02 -10.49
C LEU A 112 7.42 22.92 -9.45
N GLY A 113 7.38 22.54 -8.19
CA GLY A 113 8.07 23.26 -7.13
C GLY A 113 9.59 23.19 -7.24
N GLN A 114 10.27 23.97 -6.43
CA GLN A 114 11.72 23.98 -6.35
C GLN A 114 12.24 22.83 -5.48
N ALA A 115 13.53 22.50 -5.64
CA ALA A 115 14.21 21.61 -4.71
C ALA A 115 14.30 22.29 -3.33
N THR A 116 14.03 21.52 -2.31
CA THR A 116 14.14 21.90 -0.90
C THR A 116 15.28 21.13 -0.25
N ASN A 117 15.71 21.51 0.95
CA ASN A 117 16.73 20.74 1.67
C ASN A 117 16.35 19.28 1.79
N LEU A 118 15.10 19.01 2.22
CA LEU A 118 14.62 17.64 2.41
C LEU A 118 14.58 16.84 1.09
N THR A 119 14.18 17.47 -0.04
CA THR A 119 14.23 16.81 -1.34
C THR A 119 15.64 16.58 -1.84
N SER A 120 16.56 17.48 -1.55
CA SER A 120 17.99 17.32 -1.89
C SER A 120 18.63 16.18 -1.11
N ASP A 121 18.29 16.06 0.19
CA ASP A 121 18.83 15.03 1.08
C ASP A 121 18.21 13.64 0.85
N GLY A 122 17.00 13.59 0.32
CA GLY A 122 16.26 12.33 0.13
C GLY A 122 16.04 11.89 -1.31
N ALA A 123 16.45 12.70 -2.31
CA ALA A 123 16.36 12.33 -3.72
C ALA A 123 17.33 11.20 -4.09
N VAL A 124 16.91 10.32 -5.02
CA VAL A 124 17.84 9.37 -5.64
C VAL A 124 18.78 10.14 -6.55
N VAL A 125 20.07 10.07 -6.26
CA VAL A 125 21.17 10.60 -7.07
C VAL A 125 22.39 9.69 -6.87
N GLY A 126 23.19 9.48 -7.90
CA GLY A 126 24.41 8.66 -7.84
C GLY A 126 25.67 9.42 -8.22
N GLN A 127 25.53 10.54 -8.95
CA GLN A 127 26.63 11.39 -9.36
C GLN A 127 26.23 12.87 -9.27
N CYS A 128 27.10 13.66 -8.68
CA CYS A 128 26.94 15.11 -8.52
C CYS A 128 27.89 15.88 -9.40
N PRO A 129 27.47 17.00 -10.00
CA PRO A 129 28.35 17.84 -10.79
C PRO A 129 29.29 18.65 -9.87
N VAL A 130 30.58 18.58 -10.14
CA VAL A 130 31.63 19.39 -9.49
C VAL A 130 32.40 20.16 -10.55
N ARG A 131 32.71 21.43 -10.27
CA ARG A 131 33.55 22.25 -11.15
C ARG A 131 35.02 22.04 -10.82
N LEU A 132 35.75 21.42 -11.76
CA LEU A 132 37.20 21.16 -11.66
C LEU A 132 37.89 21.59 -12.95
N GLY A 133 38.98 22.34 -12.85
CA GLY A 133 39.81 22.69 -14.00
C GLY A 133 39.10 23.45 -15.12
N GLY A 134 38.06 24.24 -14.85
CA GLY A 134 37.29 25.00 -15.86
C GLY A 134 36.16 24.25 -16.54
N GLY A 135 35.93 22.96 -16.17
CA GLY A 135 34.84 22.13 -16.68
C GLY A 135 33.93 21.60 -15.56
N ILE A 136 32.82 20.95 -15.97
CA ILE A 136 31.94 20.22 -15.06
C ILE A 136 32.31 18.74 -15.17
N GLN A 137 32.65 18.12 -14.03
CA GLN A 137 32.85 16.67 -13.89
C GLN A 137 31.76 16.11 -13.00
N PHE A 138 31.35 14.87 -13.24
CA PHE A 138 30.42 14.15 -12.39
C PHE A 138 31.21 13.18 -11.50
N VAL A 139 31.08 13.37 -10.19
CA VAL A 139 31.72 12.51 -9.19
C VAL A 139 30.64 11.69 -8.46
N PRO A 140 31.00 10.50 -7.95
CA PRO A 140 30.08 9.74 -7.08
C PRO A 140 29.56 10.59 -5.95
N CYS A 141 28.27 10.44 -5.62
CA CYS A 141 27.62 11.10 -4.48
C CYS A 141 26.32 10.37 -4.12
N GLY A 142 25.72 10.73 -3.01
CA GLY A 142 24.43 10.19 -2.60
C GLY A 142 24.45 8.67 -2.45
N VAL A 143 23.68 7.95 -3.29
CA VAL A 143 23.63 6.48 -3.23
C VAL A 143 25.00 5.85 -3.46
N ALA A 144 25.82 6.40 -4.35
CA ALA A 144 27.16 5.90 -4.62
C ALA A 144 28.10 6.07 -3.41
N ASP A 145 27.90 7.07 -2.57
CA ASP A 145 28.67 7.29 -1.33
C ASP A 145 28.03 6.59 -0.10
N GLY A 146 27.13 5.62 -0.33
CA GLY A 146 26.55 4.80 0.73
C GLY A 146 25.24 5.32 1.31
N GLU A 147 24.67 6.41 0.77
CA GLU A 147 23.36 6.94 1.23
C GLU A 147 22.19 6.13 0.65
N PHE A 148 22.20 4.81 0.87
CA PHE A 148 21.23 3.85 0.31
C PHE A 148 19.78 4.14 0.73
N TYR A 149 19.56 4.86 1.83
CA TYR A 149 18.23 5.29 2.26
C TYR A 149 17.51 6.10 1.19
N ARG A 150 18.23 6.81 0.33
CA ARG A 150 17.68 7.60 -0.79
C ARG A 150 16.85 6.77 -1.77
N LEU A 151 17.22 5.50 -1.99
CA LEU A 151 16.47 4.55 -2.82
C LEU A 151 15.05 4.30 -2.30
N PHE A 152 14.80 4.60 -1.02
CA PHE A 152 13.51 4.44 -0.37
C PHE A 152 12.84 5.78 -0.07
N THR A 153 13.57 6.77 0.44
CA THR A 153 12.99 8.04 0.88
C THR A 153 12.42 8.86 -0.25
N TYR A 154 13.01 8.79 -1.44
CA TYR A 154 12.62 9.55 -2.61
C TYR A 154 11.13 9.42 -2.96
N MET A 155 10.53 8.23 -2.75
CA MET A 155 9.15 7.94 -3.11
C MET A 155 8.11 8.66 -2.23
N PHE A 156 8.55 9.30 -1.15
CA PHE A 156 7.69 10.07 -0.26
C PHE A 156 7.87 11.59 -0.40
N LEU A 157 8.82 12.02 -1.21
CA LEU A 157 9.17 13.43 -1.41
C LEU A 157 8.60 13.94 -2.75
N HIS A 158 8.29 15.22 -2.81
CA HIS A 158 7.68 15.81 -4.00
C HIS A 158 8.24 17.21 -4.30
N TYR A 159 8.47 17.50 -5.57
CA TYR A 159 8.74 18.85 -6.05
C TYR A 159 7.41 19.58 -6.25
N GLY A 160 6.96 20.35 -5.25
CA GLY A 160 5.82 21.23 -5.32
C GLY A 160 4.43 20.56 -5.28
N LEU A 161 3.42 21.43 -5.32
CA LEU A 161 2.04 21.05 -5.06
C LEU A 161 1.42 20.20 -6.18
N ILE A 162 1.67 20.58 -7.45
CA ILE A 162 1.04 19.87 -8.59
C ILE A 162 1.58 18.44 -8.68
N HIS A 163 2.90 18.26 -8.48
CA HIS A 163 3.51 16.94 -8.44
C HIS A 163 2.91 16.06 -7.31
N LEU A 164 2.72 16.64 -6.12
CA LEU A 164 2.04 15.92 -5.03
C LEU A 164 0.60 15.57 -5.40
N VAL A 165 -0.20 16.54 -5.83
CA VAL A 165 -1.65 16.35 -6.09
C VAL A 165 -1.88 15.27 -7.13
N THR A 166 -1.14 15.29 -8.24
CA THR A 166 -1.28 14.28 -9.31
C THR A 166 -0.90 12.87 -8.83
N ASN A 167 0.17 12.75 -8.03
CA ASN A 167 0.56 11.48 -7.42
C ASN A 167 -0.48 11.00 -6.40
N MET A 168 -0.96 11.86 -5.51
CA MET A 168 -1.92 11.49 -4.47
C MET A 168 -3.29 11.13 -5.04
N PHE A 169 -3.73 11.81 -6.09
CA PHE A 169 -4.94 11.44 -6.81
C PHE A 169 -4.81 10.02 -7.40
N SER A 170 -3.70 9.76 -8.11
CA SER A 170 -3.43 8.43 -8.68
C SER A 170 -3.35 7.35 -7.60
N LEU A 171 -2.65 7.64 -6.49
CA LEU A 171 -2.52 6.75 -5.35
C LEU A 171 -3.88 6.44 -4.70
N LEU A 172 -4.76 7.43 -4.55
CA LEU A 172 -6.09 7.20 -3.99
C LEU A 172 -6.96 6.33 -4.89
N VAL A 173 -6.93 6.57 -6.20
CA VAL A 173 -7.75 5.82 -7.17
C VAL A 173 -7.25 4.39 -7.31
N LEU A 174 -5.97 4.21 -7.66
CA LEU A 174 -5.37 2.89 -7.90
C LEU A 174 -5.19 2.12 -6.59
N GLY A 175 -4.72 2.81 -5.56
CA GLY A 175 -4.41 2.23 -4.26
C GLY A 175 -5.63 1.65 -3.58
N ARG A 176 -6.74 2.38 -3.51
CA ARG A 176 -7.99 1.86 -2.91
C ARG A 176 -8.49 0.61 -3.62
N ALA A 177 -8.47 0.60 -4.95
CA ALA A 177 -8.89 -0.55 -5.73
C ALA A 177 -8.02 -1.80 -5.46
N LEU A 178 -6.70 -1.61 -5.45
CA LEU A 178 -5.74 -2.68 -5.19
C LEU A 178 -5.73 -3.12 -3.72
N GLU A 179 -5.81 -2.20 -2.78
CA GLU A 179 -5.88 -2.51 -1.35
C GLU A 179 -7.13 -3.33 -1.02
N ALA A 180 -8.27 -3.00 -1.63
CA ALA A 180 -9.50 -3.79 -1.50
C ALA A 180 -9.36 -5.20 -2.11
N ALA A 181 -8.69 -5.32 -3.26
CA ALA A 181 -8.52 -6.60 -3.95
C ALA A 181 -7.48 -7.50 -3.28
N LEU A 182 -6.32 -6.96 -2.91
CA LEU A 182 -5.16 -7.70 -2.42
C LEU A 182 -5.12 -7.82 -0.90
N GLY A 183 -5.78 -6.89 -0.18
CA GLY A 183 -5.65 -6.67 1.25
C GLY A 183 -4.47 -5.75 1.60
N PRO A 184 -4.48 -5.14 2.82
CA PRO A 184 -3.56 -4.07 3.18
C PRO A 184 -2.09 -4.49 3.13
N LEU A 185 -1.73 -5.65 3.68
CA LEU A 185 -0.33 -6.09 3.72
C LEU A 185 0.27 -6.29 2.32
N ARG A 186 -0.46 -6.98 1.43
CA ARG A 186 0.03 -7.23 0.07
C ARG A 186 0.12 -5.95 -0.75
N PHE A 187 -0.85 -5.05 -0.56
CA PHE A 187 -0.82 -3.73 -1.17
C PHE A 187 0.40 -2.93 -0.69
N THR A 188 0.70 -2.93 0.61
CA THR A 188 1.88 -2.26 1.16
C THR A 188 3.17 -2.81 0.57
N VAL A 189 3.34 -4.13 0.53
CA VAL A 189 4.52 -4.78 -0.08
C VAL A 189 4.64 -4.40 -1.55
N LEU A 190 3.55 -4.46 -2.31
CA LEU A 190 3.53 -4.06 -3.72
C LEU A 190 3.99 -2.61 -3.91
N TYR A 191 3.42 -1.66 -3.15
CA TYR A 191 3.75 -0.25 -3.24
C TYR A 191 5.21 0.03 -2.93
N LEU A 192 5.69 -0.47 -1.78
CA LEU A 192 7.05 -0.20 -1.32
C LEU A 192 8.12 -0.85 -2.21
N VAL A 193 7.91 -2.09 -2.64
CA VAL A 193 8.90 -2.79 -3.47
C VAL A 193 8.88 -2.26 -4.91
N ALA A 194 7.71 -1.89 -5.45
CA ALA A 194 7.65 -1.23 -6.75
C ALA A 194 8.32 0.15 -6.72
N GLY A 195 8.12 0.92 -5.64
CA GLY A 195 8.83 2.18 -5.43
C GLY A 195 10.34 1.98 -5.36
N LEU A 196 10.81 1.01 -4.57
CA LEU A 196 12.24 0.68 -4.51
C LEU A 196 12.79 0.30 -5.89
N GLY A 197 12.06 -0.50 -6.67
CA GLY A 197 12.45 -0.84 -8.04
C GLY A 197 12.57 0.38 -8.95
N GLY A 198 11.69 1.38 -8.78
CA GLY A 198 11.80 2.67 -9.44
C GLY A 198 13.08 3.41 -9.05
N GLY A 199 13.37 3.51 -7.74
CA GLY A 199 14.60 4.16 -7.23
C GLY A 199 15.89 3.49 -7.72
N VAL A 200 15.93 2.17 -7.71
CA VAL A 200 17.07 1.41 -8.24
C VAL A 200 17.25 1.64 -9.75
N ALA A 201 16.15 1.68 -10.52
CA ALA A 201 16.22 1.96 -11.95
C ALA A 201 16.74 3.37 -12.24
N VAL A 202 16.32 4.38 -11.46
CA VAL A 202 16.90 5.74 -11.54
C VAL A 202 18.40 5.71 -11.30
N TYR A 203 18.83 5.07 -10.22
CA TYR A 203 20.24 5.00 -9.85
C TYR A 203 21.11 4.30 -10.92
N VAL A 204 20.58 3.25 -11.53
CA VAL A 204 21.31 2.48 -12.55
C VAL A 204 21.36 3.19 -13.90
N PHE A 205 20.24 3.75 -14.36
CA PHE A 205 20.11 4.25 -15.72
C PHE A 205 20.26 5.76 -15.87
N THR A 206 20.02 6.53 -14.79
CA THR A 206 20.08 8.00 -14.80
C THR A 206 20.72 8.56 -13.53
N PRO A 207 21.96 8.14 -13.17
CA PRO A 207 22.60 8.47 -11.89
C PRO A 207 22.88 9.95 -11.66
N THR A 208 22.94 10.75 -12.73
CA THR A 208 23.23 12.20 -12.67
C THR A 208 21.99 13.06 -12.36
N GLY A 209 20.80 12.49 -12.44
CA GLY A 209 19.54 13.21 -12.22
C GLY A 209 18.98 12.98 -10.82
N ALA A 210 18.85 14.04 -10.03
CA ALA A 210 18.15 13.95 -8.75
C ALA A 210 16.65 13.70 -8.99
N THR A 211 16.13 12.59 -8.43
CA THR A 211 14.74 12.17 -8.65
C THR A 211 14.00 12.00 -7.32
N VAL A 212 12.79 12.55 -7.23
CA VAL A 212 11.83 12.35 -6.14
C VAL A 212 10.43 12.08 -6.71
N GLY A 213 9.56 11.46 -5.92
CA GLY A 213 8.14 11.28 -6.24
C GLY A 213 7.65 9.85 -6.02
N ALA A 214 6.39 9.72 -5.65
CA ALA A 214 5.70 8.43 -5.51
C ALA A 214 5.44 7.73 -6.85
N SER A 215 5.72 8.41 -7.97
CA SER A 215 5.31 7.96 -9.31
C SER A 215 5.89 6.60 -9.70
N GLY A 216 7.11 6.25 -9.30
CA GLY A 216 7.67 4.91 -9.52
C GLY A 216 6.78 3.82 -8.91
N ALA A 217 6.40 3.98 -7.64
CA ALA A 217 5.45 3.07 -6.99
C ALA A 217 4.09 3.06 -7.69
N ILE A 218 3.56 4.23 -8.07
CA ILE A 218 2.27 4.39 -8.77
C ILE A 218 2.28 3.68 -10.12
N PHE A 219 3.36 3.73 -10.88
CA PHE A 219 3.50 2.95 -12.12
C PHE A 219 3.45 1.44 -11.84
N GLY A 220 4.03 1.00 -10.72
CA GLY A 220 3.85 -0.36 -10.23
C GLY A 220 2.39 -0.70 -9.92
N LEU A 221 1.64 0.23 -9.32
CA LEU A 221 0.19 0.06 -9.10
C LEU A 221 -0.59 0.02 -10.42
N PHE A 222 -0.23 0.81 -11.43
CA PHE A 222 -0.83 0.72 -12.77
C PHE A 222 -0.66 -0.69 -13.35
N ALA A 223 0.56 -1.22 -13.36
CA ALA A 223 0.83 -2.58 -13.83
C ALA A 223 0.05 -3.63 -13.02
N ALA A 224 0.02 -3.48 -11.69
CA ALA A 224 -0.70 -4.40 -10.82
C ALA A 224 -2.20 -4.38 -11.05
N LEU A 225 -2.81 -3.20 -11.23
CA LEU A 225 -4.23 -3.09 -11.51
C LEU A 225 -4.58 -3.74 -12.86
N PHE A 226 -3.75 -3.53 -13.89
CA PHE A 226 -3.92 -4.20 -15.17
C PHE A 226 -3.90 -5.73 -15.02
N VAL A 227 -2.91 -6.28 -14.30
CA VAL A 227 -2.79 -7.72 -14.03
C VAL A 227 -4.01 -8.25 -13.27
N VAL A 228 -4.46 -7.53 -12.23
CA VAL A 228 -5.63 -7.88 -11.42
C VAL A 228 -6.91 -7.90 -12.26
N LEU A 229 -7.15 -6.85 -13.06
CA LEU A 229 -8.32 -6.76 -13.93
C LEU A 229 -8.34 -7.90 -14.96
N ARG A 230 -7.22 -8.17 -15.62
CA ARG A 230 -7.08 -9.30 -16.56
C ARG A 230 -7.36 -10.63 -15.88
N ARG A 231 -6.84 -10.86 -14.67
CA ARG A 231 -7.06 -12.08 -13.89
C ARG A 231 -8.52 -12.27 -13.47
N LEU A 232 -9.26 -11.18 -13.28
CA LEU A 232 -10.68 -11.17 -12.97
C LEU A 232 -11.59 -11.24 -14.20
N GLY A 233 -11.04 -11.35 -15.39
CA GLY A 233 -11.80 -11.34 -16.65
C GLY A 233 -12.49 -10.01 -16.92
N ARG A 234 -12.00 -8.91 -16.33
CA ARG A 234 -12.53 -7.56 -16.56
C ARG A 234 -11.97 -6.97 -17.84
N ASP A 235 -12.78 -6.15 -18.50
CA ASP A 235 -12.32 -5.38 -19.65
C ASP A 235 -11.23 -4.38 -19.24
N THR A 236 -10.14 -4.39 -19.98
CA THR A 236 -8.98 -3.52 -19.79
C THR A 236 -8.78 -2.53 -20.93
N THR A 237 -9.66 -2.51 -21.93
CA THR A 237 -9.55 -1.64 -23.10
C THR A 237 -9.52 -0.17 -22.73
N SER A 238 -10.35 0.27 -21.79
CA SER A 238 -10.35 1.66 -21.29
C SER A 238 -9.11 2.00 -20.44
N PHE A 239 -8.43 1.00 -19.89
CA PHE A 239 -7.26 1.20 -19.03
C PHE A 239 -5.95 1.35 -19.82
N ILE A 240 -5.85 0.69 -20.98
CA ILE A 240 -4.65 0.73 -21.83
C ILE A 240 -4.30 2.14 -22.29
N PRO A 241 -5.21 2.97 -22.82
CA PRO A 241 -4.90 4.35 -23.21
C PRO A 241 -4.38 5.17 -22.03
N LEU A 242 -4.94 5.01 -20.84
CA LEU A 242 -4.49 5.70 -19.63
C LEU A 242 -3.05 5.32 -19.27
N LEU A 243 -2.71 4.05 -19.32
CA LEU A 243 -1.34 3.58 -19.08
C LEU A 243 -0.37 4.14 -20.16
N VAL A 244 -0.76 4.06 -21.42
CA VAL A 244 0.06 4.56 -22.53
C VAL A 244 0.32 6.06 -22.40
N ILE A 245 -0.70 6.87 -22.12
CA ILE A 245 -0.51 8.32 -21.98
C ILE A 245 0.41 8.67 -20.79
N ASN A 246 0.31 7.94 -19.67
CA ASN A 246 1.22 8.13 -18.54
C ASN A 246 2.67 7.75 -18.89
N VAL A 247 2.89 6.69 -19.69
CA VAL A 247 4.22 6.34 -20.20
C VAL A 247 4.71 7.42 -21.15
N LEU A 248 3.88 7.93 -22.07
CA LEU A 248 4.26 9.02 -22.99
C LEU A 248 4.63 10.32 -22.25
N ILE A 249 3.89 10.70 -21.21
CA ILE A 249 4.20 11.83 -20.35
C ILE A 249 5.58 11.65 -19.68
N SER A 250 6.01 10.41 -19.43
CA SER A 250 7.32 10.13 -18.80
C SER A 250 8.53 10.54 -19.67
N PHE A 251 8.33 10.84 -20.94
CA PHE A 251 9.38 11.40 -21.80
C PHE A 251 9.53 12.94 -21.66
N ALA A 252 8.63 13.60 -20.92
CA ALA A 252 8.72 15.04 -20.71
C ALA A 252 9.93 15.38 -19.80
N PRO A 253 10.60 16.53 -20.06
CA PRO A 253 11.72 16.99 -19.25
C PRO A 253 11.36 17.07 -17.74
N GLY A 254 12.26 16.61 -16.87
CA GLY A 254 12.05 16.61 -15.43
C GLY A 254 11.23 15.44 -14.89
N ILE A 255 10.82 14.51 -15.75
CA ILE A 255 10.13 13.27 -15.35
C ILE A 255 11.09 12.08 -15.57
N SER A 256 11.20 11.20 -14.58
CA SER A 256 12.09 10.06 -14.65
C SER A 256 11.43 8.84 -15.31
N LEU A 257 11.68 8.68 -16.62
CA LEU A 257 11.25 7.46 -17.34
C LEU A 257 11.82 6.19 -16.71
N ALA A 258 13.09 6.21 -16.30
CA ALA A 258 13.73 5.06 -15.63
C ALA A 258 12.99 4.67 -14.36
N GLY A 259 12.64 5.64 -13.51
CA GLY A 259 11.88 5.40 -12.27
C GLY A 259 10.50 4.81 -12.54
N HIS A 260 9.79 5.33 -13.56
CA HIS A 260 8.48 4.82 -13.96
C HIS A 260 8.55 3.39 -14.48
N LEU A 261 9.47 3.09 -15.39
CA LEU A 261 9.63 1.74 -15.95
C LEU A 261 10.12 0.73 -14.91
N GLY A 262 11.06 1.12 -14.04
CA GLY A 262 11.53 0.27 -12.94
C GLY A 262 10.39 -0.12 -12.00
N GLY A 263 9.56 0.84 -11.61
CA GLY A 263 8.39 0.59 -10.79
C GLY A 263 7.34 -0.28 -11.49
N LEU A 264 7.05 0.00 -12.77
CA LEU A 264 6.09 -0.74 -13.59
C LEU A 264 6.48 -2.22 -13.70
N VAL A 265 7.74 -2.52 -14.06
CA VAL A 265 8.23 -3.89 -14.22
C VAL A 265 8.21 -4.64 -12.89
N THR A 266 8.68 -3.99 -11.82
CA THR A 266 8.68 -4.58 -10.46
C THR A 266 7.26 -4.85 -9.99
N GLY A 267 6.36 -3.90 -10.13
CA GLY A 267 4.95 -4.04 -9.74
C GLY A 267 4.23 -5.12 -10.55
N ALA A 268 4.50 -5.21 -11.86
CA ALA A 268 3.98 -6.27 -12.71
C ALA A 268 4.41 -7.66 -12.23
N ALA A 269 5.70 -7.86 -11.95
CA ALA A 269 6.24 -9.15 -11.48
C ALA A 269 5.58 -9.59 -10.16
N ILE A 270 5.46 -8.68 -9.19
CA ILE A 270 4.80 -8.96 -7.91
C ILE A 270 3.31 -9.27 -8.10
N ALA A 271 2.62 -8.47 -8.91
CA ALA A 271 1.19 -8.65 -9.18
C ALA A 271 0.90 -9.97 -9.90
N ILE A 272 1.73 -10.39 -10.85
CA ILE A 272 1.63 -11.68 -11.53
C ILE A 272 1.76 -12.82 -10.50
N ALA A 273 2.76 -12.75 -9.60
CA ALA A 273 2.92 -13.73 -8.54
C ALA A 273 1.68 -13.80 -7.64
N MET A 274 1.14 -12.64 -7.23
CA MET A 274 -0.04 -12.56 -6.38
C MET A 274 -1.33 -13.06 -7.06
N ALA A 275 -1.48 -12.81 -8.37
CA ALA A 275 -2.73 -13.08 -9.09
C ALA A 275 -2.79 -14.50 -9.67
N TYR A 276 -1.67 -15.05 -10.14
CA TYR A 276 -1.65 -16.30 -10.89
C TYR A 276 -1.08 -17.48 -10.11
N ALA A 277 -0.36 -17.27 -9.01
CA ALA A 277 0.11 -18.39 -8.18
C ALA A 277 -1.07 -19.19 -7.61
N PRO A 278 -0.96 -20.53 -7.53
CA PRO A 278 -1.98 -21.38 -6.92
C PRO A 278 -2.30 -20.95 -5.49
N SER A 279 -3.57 -21.01 -5.08
CA SER A 279 -4.03 -20.51 -3.78
C SER A 279 -3.25 -21.08 -2.58
N LYS A 280 -2.85 -22.36 -2.66
CA LYS A 280 -2.09 -23.05 -1.59
C LYS A 280 -0.64 -22.54 -1.46
N SER A 281 0.02 -22.19 -2.57
CA SER A 281 1.43 -21.76 -2.59
C SER A 281 1.61 -20.26 -2.83
N ARG A 282 0.53 -19.49 -2.97
CA ARG A 282 0.56 -18.06 -3.34
C ARG A 282 1.47 -17.22 -2.44
N ASN A 283 1.40 -17.42 -1.13
CA ASN A 283 2.26 -16.67 -0.22
C ASN A 283 3.74 -17.01 -0.44
N VAL A 284 4.07 -18.28 -0.59
CA VAL A 284 5.44 -18.74 -0.83
C VAL A 284 5.97 -18.18 -2.15
N VAL A 285 5.20 -18.32 -3.25
CA VAL A 285 5.60 -17.80 -4.56
C VAL A 285 5.79 -16.29 -4.52
N THR A 286 4.84 -15.56 -3.91
CA THR A 286 4.97 -14.10 -3.78
C THR A 286 6.19 -13.70 -2.97
N THR A 287 6.46 -14.38 -1.84
CA THR A 287 7.65 -14.11 -1.01
C THR A 287 8.94 -14.40 -1.77
N LEU A 288 9.01 -15.50 -2.52
CA LEU A 288 10.19 -15.83 -3.32
C LEU A 288 10.44 -14.81 -4.45
N VAL A 289 9.37 -14.36 -5.13
CA VAL A 289 9.47 -13.32 -6.17
C VAL A 289 9.96 -12.00 -5.56
N VAL A 290 9.36 -11.57 -4.43
CA VAL A 290 9.79 -10.34 -3.74
C VAL A 290 11.24 -10.45 -3.26
N ALA A 291 11.63 -11.56 -2.64
CA ALA A 291 13.00 -11.78 -2.20
C ALA A 291 13.99 -11.79 -3.38
N GLY A 292 13.65 -12.46 -4.48
CA GLY A 292 14.45 -12.48 -5.70
C GLY A 292 14.63 -11.08 -6.30
N LEU A 293 13.56 -10.28 -6.35
CA LEU A 293 13.63 -8.89 -6.81
C LEU A 293 14.53 -8.04 -5.91
N LEU A 294 14.41 -8.17 -4.58
CA LEU A 294 15.26 -7.43 -3.65
C LEU A 294 16.75 -7.82 -3.79
N VAL A 295 17.05 -9.10 -3.99
CA VAL A 295 18.43 -9.57 -4.25
C VAL A 295 18.95 -8.99 -5.56
N LEU A 296 18.17 -9.04 -6.65
CA LEU A 296 18.55 -8.46 -7.94
C LEU A 296 18.78 -6.95 -7.85
N MET A 297 17.91 -6.23 -7.15
CA MET A 297 18.06 -4.80 -6.90
C MET A 297 19.33 -4.51 -6.09
N GLY A 298 19.61 -5.26 -5.03
CA GLY A 298 20.83 -5.13 -4.24
C GLY A 298 22.10 -5.37 -5.08
N ALA A 299 22.09 -6.43 -5.89
CA ALA A 299 23.19 -6.71 -6.81
C ALA A 299 23.39 -5.59 -7.85
N ALA A 300 22.31 -5.06 -8.42
CA ALA A 300 22.37 -3.94 -9.36
C ALA A 300 22.95 -2.67 -8.71
N VAL A 301 22.54 -2.36 -7.47
CA VAL A 301 23.08 -1.21 -6.72
C VAL A 301 24.57 -1.39 -6.46
N ILE A 302 25.02 -2.55 -6.00
CA ILE A 302 26.45 -2.84 -5.75
C ILE A 302 27.26 -2.71 -7.04
N ALA A 303 26.78 -3.31 -8.14
CA ALA A 303 27.47 -3.25 -9.43
C ALA A 303 27.57 -1.81 -9.95
N GLN A 304 26.50 -1.04 -9.86
CA GLN A 304 26.49 0.37 -10.29
C GLN A 304 27.42 1.22 -9.44
N THR A 305 27.41 1.06 -8.12
CA THR A 305 28.31 1.78 -7.22
C THR A 305 29.76 1.50 -7.57
N ALA A 306 30.14 0.24 -7.78
CA ALA A 306 31.50 -0.13 -8.20
C ALA A 306 31.88 0.51 -9.56
N ALA A 307 30.98 0.49 -10.53
CA ALA A 307 31.19 1.09 -11.84
C ALA A 307 31.40 2.62 -11.77
N LEU A 308 30.60 3.32 -10.94
CA LEU A 308 30.73 4.76 -10.78
C LEU A 308 32.05 5.17 -10.12
N HIS A 309 32.56 4.41 -9.17
CA HIS A 309 33.87 4.67 -8.55
C HIS A 309 35.06 4.34 -9.48
N MET A 310 34.98 3.28 -10.30
CA MET A 310 36.02 2.95 -11.28
C MET A 310 36.18 4.01 -12.38
N ASN A 311 35.12 4.71 -12.73
CA ASN A 311 35.17 5.72 -13.80
C ASN A 311 35.80 7.06 -13.35
N VAL A 312 36.12 7.23 -12.07
CA VAL A 312 36.68 8.47 -11.50
C VAL A 312 38.14 8.25 -11.04
N ALA A 313 38.56 7.00 -10.89
CA ALA A 313 39.96 6.62 -10.60
C ALA A 313 40.81 6.66 -11.86
#